data_4874e19c1667095c6a0e9dc75cf35af0
#
_entry.id   4874e19c1667095c6a0e9dc75cf35af0
#
_cell.length_a   1.000
_cell.length_b   1.000
_cell.length_c   1.000
_cell.angle_alpha   90.00
_cell.angle_beta   90.00
_cell.angle_gamma   90.00
#
_symmetry.space_group_name_H-M   'P 1'
#
loop_
_entity.id
_entity.type
_entity.pdbx_description
1 polymer ?
#
loop_
_entity_poly.entity_id
_entity_poly.type
_entity_poly.pdbx_seq_one_letter_code
_entity_poly.pdbx_strand_id
1 'polypeptide(L)'
;MKKKSLLCISALLLMLTGCSSDNGDIFTKECKYTSTSIRPSKDDEVVSNQGSWTITTYANMIMKAEFNSESPSSAELFFKDNLPLTTDNALMFRHSLKNAQTNYIEYAQLYKGMEVYRCGYICNYDQNDVLKNIEGAFVPIDNLDINPNISQDNAKHIIANYLHLDNTDISVQLQITPFYYKGKIDVRLTYRYDNWYGCWAHYECFVDAHSGEMLCSDFPSNDNQDSYQIVGEWMASHHSKNPNSADTADMWDFTFNADGTGKGQIGTGSFRYKIEGNRITLQLINTEAYYGQTEFVFNIVSHSEDRMEWDEIPNESWGNYGLYLKFYRK
;
A
#
# COMPACT_ATOMS: atom_id res chain seq x y z
N MET A 1 -75.16 25.31 30.31
CA MET A 1 -73.83 25.58 29.72
C MET A 1 -72.87 24.64 30.41
N LYS A 2 -72.44 23.56 29.72
CA LYS A 2 -71.51 22.53 30.24
C LYS A 2 -70.16 22.74 29.62
N LYS A 3 -69.16 23.11 30.44
CA LYS A 3 -67.76 23.18 30.03
C LYS A 3 -67.18 21.75 29.99
N LYS A 4 -66.76 21.30 28.86
CA LYS A 4 -65.97 20.05 28.71
C LYS A 4 -64.52 20.37 28.97
N SER A 5 -63.95 19.74 29.98
CA SER A 5 -62.52 19.76 30.28
C SER A 5 -61.83 18.73 29.41
N LEU A 6 -60.82 19.15 28.64
CA LEU A 6 -60.00 18.30 27.78
C LEU A 6 -58.79 17.89 28.60
N LEU A 7 -58.73 16.62 28.97
CA LEU A 7 -57.57 16.01 29.63
C LEU A 7 -56.49 15.71 28.56
N CYS A 8 -55.39 16.42 28.58
CA CYS A 8 -54.22 16.05 27.83
C CYS A 8 -53.46 14.95 28.59
N ILE A 9 -53.52 13.73 28.10
CA ILE A 9 -52.67 12.63 28.55
C ILE A 9 -51.37 12.75 27.78
N SER A 10 -50.33 13.25 28.45
CA SER A 10 -48.94 13.21 27.94
C SER A 10 -48.40 11.79 28.13
N ALA A 11 -48.40 11.02 27.06
CA ALA A 11 -47.70 9.75 27.03
C ALA A 11 -46.18 10.04 26.97
N LEU A 12 -45.52 9.87 28.12
CA LEU A 12 -44.08 9.90 28.24
C LEU A 12 -43.52 8.58 27.62
N LEU A 13 -43.15 8.64 26.35
CA LEU A 13 -42.48 7.53 25.68
C LEU A 13 -41.04 7.51 26.17
N LEU A 14 -40.72 6.68 27.15
CA LEU A 14 -39.38 6.30 27.54
C LEU A 14 -38.80 5.52 26.38
N MET A 15 -38.04 6.20 25.52
CA MET A 15 -37.14 5.54 24.61
C MET A 15 -35.99 4.95 25.45
N LEU A 16 -36.11 3.68 25.77
CA LEU A 16 -34.98 2.85 26.12
C LEU A 16 -34.15 2.72 24.85
N THR A 17 -33.21 3.65 24.66
CA THR A 17 -32.08 3.42 23.76
C THR A 17 -31.25 2.33 24.40
N GLY A 18 -31.60 1.08 24.09
CA GLY A 18 -30.67 0.00 24.25
C GLY A 18 -29.41 0.35 23.46
N CYS A 19 -28.30 0.58 24.15
CA CYS A 19 -26.99 0.41 23.55
C CYS A 19 -26.91 -1.07 23.15
N SER A 20 -27.36 -1.41 21.94
CA SER A 20 -26.84 -2.56 21.27
C SER A 20 -25.39 -2.18 20.99
N SER A 21 -24.48 -2.86 21.63
CA SER A 21 -23.10 -2.94 21.18
C SER A 21 -23.14 -3.70 19.85
N ASP A 22 -23.53 -2.98 18.80
CA ASP A 22 -23.20 -3.38 17.44
C ASP A 22 -21.69 -3.25 17.29
N ASN A 23 -20.99 -4.27 17.79
CA ASN A 23 -19.67 -4.68 17.29
C ASN A 23 -19.87 -5.34 15.93
N GLY A 24 -20.84 -4.84 15.14
CA GLY A 24 -21.11 -5.25 13.78
C GLY A 24 -20.19 -4.48 12.85
N ASP A 25 -19.22 -5.20 12.31
CA ASP A 25 -18.68 -5.03 10.96
C ASP A 25 -18.38 -3.59 10.48
N ILE A 26 -17.49 -2.89 11.20
CA ILE A 26 -16.92 -1.62 10.71
C ILE A 26 -15.89 -1.88 9.59
N PHE A 27 -15.50 -3.13 9.32
CA PHE A 27 -14.27 -3.46 8.59
C PHE A 27 -14.44 -4.12 7.22
N THR A 28 -15.64 -4.25 6.67
CA THR A 28 -15.86 -4.67 5.28
C THR A 28 -16.09 -3.50 4.33
N LYS A 29 -15.67 -2.29 4.71
CA LYS A 29 -15.80 -1.15 3.81
C LYS A 29 -14.70 -1.25 2.75
N GLU A 30 -15.10 -1.51 1.52
CA GLU A 30 -14.22 -1.43 0.34
C GLU A 30 -13.43 -0.12 0.36
N CYS A 31 -12.15 -0.19 0.03
CA CYS A 31 -11.33 1.00 -0.13
C CYS A 31 -11.95 1.91 -1.20
N LYS A 32 -11.91 3.22 -0.98
CA LYS A 32 -12.43 4.21 -1.91
C LYS A 32 -11.76 4.15 -3.29
N TYR A 33 -10.48 3.82 -3.32
CA TYR A 33 -9.66 3.69 -4.53
C TYR A 33 -9.04 2.30 -4.61
N THR A 34 -8.76 1.87 -5.82
CA THR A 34 -7.98 0.66 -6.08
C THR A 34 -6.48 0.94 -5.88
N SER A 35 -5.67 -0.08 -5.66
CA SER A 35 -4.21 0.02 -5.53
C SER A 35 -3.53 0.66 -6.75
N THR A 36 -4.13 0.55 -7.93
CA THR A 36 -3.63 1.20 -9.14
C THR A 36 -3.83 2.72 -9.14
N SER A 37 -4.74 3.24 -8.30
CA SER A 37 -5.07 4.67 -8.26
C SER A 37 -3.97 5.56 -7.68
N ILE A 38 -2.92 5.00 -7.06
CA ILE A 38 -1.75 5.76 -6.60
C ILE A 38 -0.75 6.10 -7.71
N ARG A 39 -1.05 5.71 -8.94
CA ARG A 39 -0.25 6.02 -10.14
C ARG A 39 -1.18 6.38 -11.29
N PRO A 40 -0.78 7.33 -12.17
CA PRO A 40 -1.50 7.58 -13.41
C PRO A 40 -1.57 6.31 -14.26
N SER A 41 -2.73 6.06 -14.87
CA SER A 41 -2.87 4.99 -15.85
C SER A 41 -2.21 5.41 -17.15
N LYS A 42 -1.43 4.53 -17.77
CA LYS A 42 -0.84 4.78 -19.10
C LYS A 42 -1.90 4.93 -20.19
N ASP A 43 -3.05 4.30 -20.02
CA ASP A 43 -4.15 4.37 -20.99
C ASP A 43 -4.81 5.75 -21.05
N ASP A 44 -4.65 6.55 -19.99
CA ASP A 44 -5.16 7.92 -19.90
C ASP A 44 -4.12 8.99 -20.26
N GLU A 45 -2.91 8.58 -20.68
CA GLU A 45 -1.85 9.48 -21.09
C GLU A 45 -2.08 10.01 -22.51
N VAL A 46 -1.82 11.30 -22.70
CA VAL A 46 -1.89 11.97 -23.99
C VAL A 46 -0.49 12.43 -24.41
N VAL A 47 -0.04 11.97 -25.56
CA VAL A 47 1.25 12.36 -26.13
C VAL A 47 1.03 13.43 -27.19
N SER A 48 1.74 14.55 -27.10
CA SER A 48 1.71 15.62 -28.09
C SER A 48 3.11 16.08 -28.49
N ASN A 49 3.28 16.39 -29.78
CA ASN A 49 4.54 16.91 -30.31
C ASN A 49 4.43 18.44 -30.38
N GLN A 50 5.39 19.13 -29.75
CA GLN A 50 5.49 20.59 -29.66
C GLN A 50 6.64 21.12 -30.58
N GLY A 51 7.04 20.36 -31.59
CA GLY A 51 8.12 20.71 -32.49
C GLY A 51 9.48 20.28 -31.93
N SER A 52 10.14 21.13 -31.14
CA SER A 52 11.46 20.81 -30.56
C SER A 52 11.41 19.82 -29.39
N TRP A 53 10.24 19.49 -28.88
CA TRP A 53 10.03 18.57 -27.75
C TRP A 53 8.71 17.81 -27.88
N THR A 54 8.64 16.67 -27.18
CA THR A 54 7.46 15.83 -27.05
C THR A 54 7.00 15.85 -25.59
N ILE A 55 5.72 16.06 -25.35
CA ILE A 55 5.11 16.04 -24.03
C ILE A 55 4.16 14.87 -23.89
N THR A 56 4.24 14.18 -22.78
CA THR A 56 3.24 13.25 -22.28
C THR A 56 2.49 13.88 -21.12
N THR A 57 1.17 13.94 -21.17
CA THR A 57 0.33 14.51 -20.12
C THR A 57 -0.71 13.49 -19.63
N TYR A 58 -1.11 13.65 -18.36
CA TYR A 58 -2.27 12.99 -17.75
C TYR A 58 -3.13 14.08 -17.09
N ALA A 59 -4.42 14.12 -17.44
CA ALA A 59 -5.34 15.15 -16.91
C ALA A 59 -4.75 16.59 -16.97
N ASN A 60 -4.09 16.94 -18.08
CA ASN A 60 -3.34 18.19 -18.32
C ASN A 60 -2.07 18.39 -17.46
N MET A 61 -1.69 17.42 -16.67
CA MET A 61 -0.45 17.45 -15.90
C MET A 61 0.68 16.87 -16.76
N ILE A 62 1.83 17.53 -16.79
CA ILE A 62 3.02 17.02 -17.51
C ILE A 62 3.59 15.84 -16.74
N MET A 63 3.64 14.68 -17.41
CA MET A 63 4.24 13.45 -16.88
C MET A 63 5.64 13.23 -17.43
N LYS A 64 5.89 13.68 -18.65
CA LYS A 64 7.17 13.55 -19.32
C LYS A 64 7.35 14.66 -20.33
N ALA A 65 8.55 15.19 -20.45
CA ALA A 65 8.98 16.03 -21.57
C ALA A 65 10.30 15.49 -22.12
N GLU A 66 10.38 15.25 -23.43
CA GLU A 66 11.57 14.80 -24.13
C GLU A 66 12.02 15.90 -25.11
N PHE A 67 13.25 16.36 -25.00
CA PHE A 67 13.82 17.46 -25.80
C PHE A 67 14.59 16.89 -26.99
N ASN A 68 14.06 17.14 -28.21
CA ASN A 68 14.56 16.54 -29.46
C ASN A 68 15.67 17.38 -30.10
N SER A 69 15.49 18.71 -30.19
CA SER A 69 16.42 19.60 -30.89
C SER A 69 16.84 20.82 -30.08
N GLU A 70 15.94 21.37 -29.27
CA GLU A 70 16.20 22.52 -28.42
C GLU A 70 15.85 22.15 -26.99
N SER A 71 16.83 22.21 -26.12
CA SER A 71 16.66 21.96 -24.69
C SER A 71 16.57 23.28 -23.94
N PRO A 72 15.72 23.38 -22.92
CA PRO A 72 15.77 24.50 -21.98
C PRO A 72 17.16 24.60 -21.36
N SER A 73 17.60 25.83 -21.07
CA SER A 73 18.91 26.05 -20.46
C SER A 73 19.02 25.50 -19.04
N SER A 74 17.88 25.26 -18.37
CA SER A 74 17.82 24.54 -17.10
C SER A 74 16.42 23.94 -16.87
N ALA A 75 16.32 22.94 -15.97
CA ALA A 75 15.05 22.37 -15.54
C ALA A 75 14.17 23.42 -14.81
N GLU A 76 14.76 24.29 -14.01
CA GLU A 76 14.05 25.32 -13.27
C GLU A 76 13.35 26.31 -14.18
N LEU A 77 13.98 26.68 -15.31
CA LEU A 77 13.33 27.52 -16.32
C LEU A 77 12.14 26.81 -16.96
N PHE A 78 12.32 25.53 -17.31
CA PHE A 78 11.20 24.73 -17.81
C PHE A 78 10.05 24.69 -16.83
N PHE A 79 10.32 24.45 -15.54
CA PHE A 79 9.29 24.41 -14.50
C PHE A 79 8.58 25.75 -14.35
N LYS A 80 9.33 26.84 -14.32
CA LYS A 80 8.77 28.18 -14.21
C LYS A 80 7.82 28.53 -15.36
N ASP A 81 8.15 28.11 -16.58
CA ASP A 81 7.38 28.43 -17.78
C ASP A 81 6.19 27.48 -18.01
N ASN A 82 6.23 26.25 -17.48
CA ASN A 82 5.26 25.22 -17.81
C ASN A 82 4.45 24.67 -16.62
N LEU A 83 4.83 24.99 -15.38
CA LEU A 83 4.11 24.50 -14.19
C LEU A 83 3.45 25.67 -13.44
N PRO A 84 2.27 25.44 -12.84
CA PRO A 84 1.58 26.45 -12.04
C PRO A 84 2.19 26.56 -10.63
N LEU A 85 3.47 26.92 -10.57
CA LEU A 85 4.19 27.10 -9.32
C LEU A 85 3.64 28.32 -8.55
N THR A 86 3.51 28.17 -7.24
CA THR A 86 3.09 29.23 -6.29
C THR A 86 3.92 29.15 -5.02
N THR A 87 3.68 30.06 -4.06
CA THR A 87 4.30 29.95 -2.73
C THR A 87 3.91 28.67 -1.99
N ASP A 88 2.69 28.17 -2.22
CA ASP A 88 2.18 26.97 -1.59
C ASP A 88 2.54 25.70 -2.38
N ASN A 89 2.56 25.78 -3.72
CA ASN A 89 2.94 24.70 -4.61
C ASN A 89 4.33 24.92 -5.18
N ALA A 90 5.34 24.22 -4.70
CA ALA A 90 6.74 24.43 -5.07
C ALA A 90 7.42 23.10 -5.45
N LEU A 91 8.52 23.22 -6.18
CA LEU A 91 9.49 22.14 -6.36
C LEU A 91 10.72 22.42 -5.52
N MET A 92 11.17 21.42 -4.78
CA MET A 92 12.36 21.47 -3.96
C MET A 92 13.41 20.50 -4.51
N PHE A 93 14.65 20.98 -4.65
CA PHE A 93 15.78 20.10 -4.95
C PHE A 93 15.92 19.03 -3.88
N ARG A 94 16.03 17.77 -4.29
CA ARG A 94 16.20 16.63 -3.39
C ARG A 94 17.64 16.13 -3.41
N HIS A 95 18.12 15.73 -4.55
CA HIS A 95 19.51 15.32 -4.76
C HIS A 95 19.89 15.33 -6.24
N SER A 96 21.16 15.14 -6.51
CA SER A 96 21.69 14.95 -7.87
C SER A 96 22.74 13.85 -7.88
N LEU A 97 22.84 13.16 -9.00
CA LEU A 97 23.88 12.16 -9.26
C LEU A 97 24.49 12.40 -10.63
N LYS A 98 25.82 12.52 -10.67
CA LYS A 98 26.59 12.56 -11.92
C LYS A 98 27.76 11.57 -11.84
N ASN A 99 27.77 10.61 -12.74
CA ASN A 99 28.88 9.68 -12.95
C ASN A 99 29.04 9.37 -14.45
N ALA A 100 29.89 8.43 -14.83
CA ALA A 100 30.16 8.11 -16.26
C ALA A 100 28.91 7.61 -17.04
N GLN A 101 27.88 7.14 -16.36
CA GLN A 101 26.70 6.52 -16.98
C GLN A 101 25.41 7.30 -16.73
N THR A 102 25.37 8.09 -15.67
CA THR A 102 24.15 8.71 -15.16
C THR A 102 24.42 10.17 -14.79
N ASN A 103 23.54 11.07 -15.23
CA ASN A 103 23.56 12.48 -14.86
C ASN A 103 22.11 12.94 -14.69
N TYR A 104 21.64 13.09 -13.44
CA TYR A 104 20.28 13.55 -13.17
C TYR A 104 20.18 14.43 -11.91
N ILE A 105 19.12 15.20 -11.88
CA ILE A 105 18.69 15.99 -10.72
C ILE A 105 17.24 15.60 -10.39
N GLU A 106 16.97 15.36 -9.10
CA GLU A 106 15.64 15.05 -8.59
C GLU A 106 15.08 16.22 -7.81
N TYR A 107 13.81 16.54 -8.07
CA TYR A 107 12.99 17.51 -7.38
C TYR A 107 11.77 16.85 -6.79
N ALA A 108 11.43 17.18 -5.53
CA ALA A 108 10.17 16.77 -4.89
C ALA A 108 9.17 17.92 -4.95
N GLN A 109 7.90 17.60 -5.15
CA GLN A 109 6.83 18.59 -5.00
C GLN A 109 6.52 18.81 -3.53
N LEU A 110 6.38 20.07 -3.14
CA LEU A 110 5.88 20.49 -1.84
C LEU A 110 4.57 21.26 -1.99
N TYR A 111 3.66 21.05 -1.06
CA TYR A 111 2.50 21.90 -0.84
C TYR A 111 2.50 22.41 0.61
N LYS A 112 2.53 23.73 0.79
CA LYS A 112 2.67 24.36 2.12
C LYS A 112 3.80 23.77 2.96
N GLY A 113 4.91 23.40 2.32
CA GLY A 113 6.08 22.80 2.97
C GLY A 113 6.00 21.30 3.24
N MET A 114 4.87 20.65 2.98
CA MET A 114 4.70 19.19 3.10
C MET A 114 4.93 18.51 1.74
N GLU A 115 5.67 17.41 1.73
CA GLU A 115 5.93 16.66 0.50
C GLU A 115 4.66 16.01 -0.05
N VAL A 116 4.48 16.11 -1.36
CA VAL A 116 3.40 15.44 -2.10
C VAL A 116 3.92 14.09 -2.57
N TYR A 117 3.31 13.02 -2.10
CA TYR A 117 3.78 11.66 -2.31
C TYR A 117 3.86 11.30 -3.79
N ARG A 118 5.01 10.77 -4.19
CA ARG A 118 5.35 10.38 -5.57
C ARG A 118 5.20 11.52 -6.59
N CYS A 119 5.25 12.78 -6.13
CA CYS A 119 5.23 13.93 -7.00
C CYS A 119 6.56 14.67 -6.96
N GLY A 120 6.92 15.21 -8.10
CA GLY A 120 8.20 15.85 -8.39
C GLY A 120 8.71 15.40 -9.73
N TYR A 121 9.96 15.70 -10.04
CA TYR A 121 10.54 15.36 -11.33
C TYR A 121 11.97 14.85 -11.21
N ILE A 122 12.31 13.89 -12.05
CA ILE A 122 13.69 13.50 -12.36
C ILE A 122 14.06 14.15 -13.70
N CYS A 123 15.09 14.96 -13.67
CA CYS A 123 15.62 15.68 -14.83
C CYS A 123 16.91 15.03 -15.28
N ASN A 124 16.88 14.36 -16.42
CA ASN A 124 18.02 13.63 -16.96
C ASN A 124 18.82 14.50 -17.93
N TYR A 125 20.12 14.55 -17.72
CA TYR A 125 21.10 15.31 -18.52
C TYR A 125 22.05 14.37 -19.25
N ASP A 126 22.59 14.82 -20.38
CA ASP A 126 23.73 14.14 -20.96
C ASP A 126 25.06 14.49 -20.23
N GLN A 127 26.16 13.93 -20.70
CA GLN A 127 27.48 14.14 -20.08
C GLN A 127 28.01 15.58 -20.25
N ASN A 128 27.40 16.36 -21.15
CA ASN A 128 27.71 17.77 -21.38
C ASN A 128 26.77 18.73 -20.61
N ASP A 129 25.99 18.20 -19.64
CA ASP A 129 25.01 18.93 -18.85
C ASP A 129 23.84 19.50 -19.67
N VAL A 130 23.54 18.90 -20.83
CA VAL A 130 22.36 19.25 -21.62
C VAL A 130 21.17 18.43 -21.16
N LEU A 131 20.08 19.10 -20.77
CA LEU A 131 18.84 18.46 -20.34
C LEU A 131 18.21 17.67 -21.49
N LYS A 132 17.94 16.39 -21.30
CA LYS A 132 17.39 15.48 -22.32
C LYS A 132 15.92 15.17 -22.10
N ASN A 133 15.55 14.91 -20.89
CA ASN A 133 14.16 14.67 -20.54
C ASN A 133 13.86 15.03 -19.08
N ILE A 134 12.59 15.20 -18.80
CA ILE A 134 12.03 15.40 -17.48
C ILE A 134 10.92 14.38 -17.33
N GLU A 135 10.94 13.60 -16.25
CA GLU A 135 9.93 12.57 -15.94
C GLU A 135 9.44 12.73 -14.51
N GLY A 136 8.12 12.62 -14.30
CA GLY A 136 7.51 12.72 -12.98
C GLY A 136 6.11 13.31 -13.04
N ALA A 137 5.69 13.96 -11.97
CA ALA A 137 4.38 14.56 -11.87
C ALA A 137 4.42 15.83 -11.02
N PHE A 138 3.60 16.81 -11.36
CA PHE A 138 3.31 17.95 -10.53
C PHE A 138 1.80 18.18 -10.48
N VAL A 139 1.22 18.01 -9.30
CA VAL A 139 -0.23 18.12 -9.08
C VAL A 139 -0.53 19.49 -8.45
N PRO A 140 -1.18 20.41 -9.18
CA PRO A 140 -1.64 21.65 -8.58
C PRO A 140 -2.62 21.37 -7.45
N ILE A 141 -2.37 21.92 -6.26
CA ILE A 141 -3.19 21.71 -5.08
C ILE A 141 -3.78 23.04 -4.63
N ASP A 142 -5.10 23.10 -4.58
CA ASP A 142 -5.83 24.26 -4.11
C ASP A 142 -6.59 23.92 -2.82
N ASN A 143 -6.43 24.76 -1.81
CA ASN A 143 -7.24 24.75 -0.57
C ASN A 143 -7.25 23.43 0.23
N LEU A 144 -6.20 22.59 0.10
CA LEU A 144 -6.08 21.43 0.95
C LEU A 144 -5.72 21.88 2.38
N ASP A 145 -6.50 21.43 3.35
CA ASP A 145 -6.13 21.53 4.77
C ASP A 145 -5.05 20.47 5.07
N ILE A 146 -3.92 20.92 5.61
CA ILE A 146 -2.80 20.06 6.00
C ILE A 146 -2.79 19.70 7.50
N ASN A 147 -3.85 20.07 8.24
CA ASN A 147 -3.99 19.71 9.64
C ASN A 147 -4.87 18.47 9.76
N PRO A 148 -4.37 17.35 10.30
CA PRO A 148 -5.16 16.14 10.42
C PRO A 148 -6.23 16.27 11.52
N ASN A 149 -7.42 15.71 11.28
CA ASN A 149 -8.48 15.63 12.28
C ASN A 149 -8.38 14.37 13.15
N ILE A 150 -7.72 13.32 12.64
CA ILE A 150 -7.45 12.11 13.42
C ILE A 150 -5.99 12.07 13.85
N SER A 151 -5.74 11.50 15.01
CA SER A 151 -4.35 11.34 15.50
C SER A 151 -3.61 10.22 14.76
N GLN A 152 -2.30 10.26 14.81
CA GLN A 152 -1.45 9.20 14.28
C GLN A 152 -1.77 7.84 14.92
N ASP A 153 -2.06 7.81 16.21
CA ASP A 153 -2.41 6.57 16.90
C ASP A 153 -3.77 6.02 16.43
N ASN A 154 -4.74 6.88 16.17
CA ASN A 154 -6.00 6.45 15.58
C ASN A 154 -5.80 5.87 14.17
N ALA A 155 -4.96 6.49 13.36
CA ALA A 155 -4.61 5.97 12.03
C ALA A 155 -3.94 4.58 12.11
N LYS A 156 -3.01 4.39 13.06
CA LYS A 156 -2.41 3.07 13.32
C LYS A 156 -3.46 2.03 13.70
N HIS A 157 -4.40 2.36 14.59
CA HIS A 157 -5.49 1.44 14.96
C HIS A 157 -6.37 1.06 13.77
N ILE A 158 -6.71 2.03 12.92
CA ILE A 158 -7.50 1.78 11.71
C ILE A 158 -6.77 0.80 10.80
N ILE A 159 -5.48 1.04 10.54
CA ILE A 159 -4.65 0.19 9.67
C ILE A 159 -4.45 -1.19 10.31
N ALA A 160 -4.12 -1.26 11.61
CA ALA A 160 -3.97 -2.51 12.33
C ALA A 160 -5.20 -3.39 12.21
N ASN A 161 -6.37 -2.81 12.44
CA ASN A 161 -7.64 -3.51 12.33
C ASN A 161 -7.91 -3.96 10.89
N TYR A 162 -7.65 -3.09 9.90
CA TYR A 162 -7.88 -3.42 8.49
C TYR A 162 -6.97 -4.56 8.01
N LEU A 163 -5.71 -4.56 8.44
CA LEU A 163 -4.72 -5.56 8.05
C LEU A 163 -4.63 -6.76 9.02
N HIS A 164 -5.43 -6.76 10.11
CA HIS A 164 -5.36 -7.75 11.19
C HIS A 164 -3.95 -7.91 11.77
N LEU A 165 -3.24 -6.79 11.94
CA LEU A 165 -1.90 -6.71 12.51
C LEU A 165 -1.95 -6.25 13.97
N ASP A 166 -0.86 -6.52 14.71
CA ASP A 166 -0.68 -5.89 16.02
C ASP A 166 -0.34 -4.40 15.84
N ASN A 167 -0.99 -3.55 16.63
CA ASN A 167 -0.84 -2.10 16.54
C ASN A 167 0.57 -1.60 16.89
N THR A 168 1.36 -2.38 17.63
CA THR A 168 2.73 -2.02 18.02
C THR A 168 3.71 -1.99 16.86
N ASP A 169 3.43 -2.74 15.78
CA ASP A 169 4.33 -2.92 14.64
C ASP A 169 4.06 -1.94 13.50
N ILE A 170 3.07 -1.05 13.67
CA ILE A 170 2.66 -0.11 12.63
C ILE A 170 3.31 1.26 12.83
N SER A 171 4.08 1.68 11.85
CA SER A 171 4.58 3.05 11.72
C SER A 171 3.88 3.74 10.56
N VAL A 172 3.23 4.87 10.80
CA VAL A 172 2.55 5.63 9.75
C VAL A 172 3.20 7.00 9.55
N GLN A 173 3.18 7.45 8.30
CA GLN A 173 3.70 8.74 7.89
C GLN A 173 2.55 9.63 7.40
N LEU A 174 2.45 10.85 7.94
CA LEU A 174 1.53 11.86 7.43
C LEU A 174 2.11 12.49 6.16
N GLN A 175 1.33 12.53 5.09
CA GLN A 175 1.74 13.06 3.80
C GLN A 175 0.54 13.49 2.95
N ILE A 176 0.79 14.20 1.86
CA ILE A 176 -0.22 14.51 0.86
C ILE A 176 -0.14 13.46 -0.24
N THR A 177 -1.26 12.83 -0.57
CA THR A 177 -1.31 11.74 -1.58
C THR A 177 -2.31 12.08 -2.67
N PRO A 178 -1.89 12.16 -3.94
CA PRO A 178 -2.79 12.21 -5.08
C PRO A 178 -3.27 10.80 -5.44
N PHE A 179 -4.58 10.67 -5.70
CA PHE A 179 -5.21 9.48 -6.24
C PHE A 179 -5.71 9.74 -7.64
N TYR A 180 -5.29 8.91 -8.57
CA TYR A 180 -5.60 9.00 -9.99
C TYR A 180 -6.75 8.04 -10.29
N TYR A 181 -7.92 8.57 -10.59
CA TYR A 181 -9.10 7.74 -10.78
C TYR A 181 -10.01 8.28 -11.88
N LYS A 182 -10.25 7.49 -12.91
CA LYS A 182 -11.13 7.84 -14.05
C LYS A 182 -10.78 9.19 -14.68
N GLY A 183 -9.49 9.44 -14.96
CA GLY A 183 -9.00 10.67 -15.57
C GLY A 183 -9.08 11.91 -14.67
N LYS A 184 -9.29 11.72 -13.36
CA LYS A 184 -9.31 12.79 -12.36
C LYS A 184 -8.25 12.56 -11.32
N ILE A 185 -7.85 13.63 -10.64
CA ILE A 185 -6.90 13.59 -9.54
C ILE A 185 -7.63 14.06 -8.29
N ASP A 186 -7.70 13.21 -7.27
CA ASP A 186 -8.23 13.55 -5.94
C ASP A 186 -7.07 13.59 -4.96
N VAL A 187 -6.79 14.77 -4.39
CA VAL A 187 -5.66 14.96 -3.49
C VAL A 187 -6.14 14.95 -2.05
N ARG A 188 -5.49 14.15 -1.22
CA ARG A 188 -5.85 13.95 0.19
C ARG A 188 -4.65 14.12 1.11
N LEU A 189 -4.89 14.62 2.31
CA LEU A 189 -3.98 14.42 3.42
C LEU A 189 -4.20 13.01 3.97
N THR A 190 -3.13 12.23 4.06
CA THR A 190 -3.23 10.81 4.41
C THR A 190 -2.19 10.40 5.44
N TYR A 191 -2.53 9.40 6.23
CA TYR A 191 -1.55 8.57 6.91
C TYR A 191 -1.25 7.36 6.04
N ARG A 192 0.01 7.19 5.64
CA ARG A 192 0.50 6.04 4.89
C ARG A 192 1.22 5.08 5.82
N TYR A 193 0.87 3.82 5.72
CA TYR A 193 1.65 2.71 6.20
C TYR A 193 2.25 1.99 5.00
N ASP A 194 3.52 1.67 5.08
CA ASP A 194 4.20 0.84 4.10
C ASP A 194 5.00 -0.25 4.81
N ASN A 195 5.03 -1.42 4.20
CA ASN A 195 5.81 -2.53 4.68
C ASN A 195 6.53 -3.22 3.52
N TRP A 196 7.79 -3.50 3.75
CA TRP A 196 8.64 -4.23 2.84
C TRP A 196 8.73 -5.69 3.29
N TYR A 197 8.14 -6.59 2.53
CA TYR A 197 8.26 -8.02 2.75
C TYR A 197 9.47 -8.55 1.97
N GLY A 198 10.61 -8.61 2.63
CA GLY A 198 11.89 -8.95 1.99
C GLY A 198 12.28 -7.96 0.88
N CYS A 199 13.01 -8.43 -0.13
CA CYS A 199 13.42 -7.59 -1.27
C CYS A 199 12.40 -7.55 -2.42
N TRP A 200 11.22 -8.19 -2.29
CA TRP A 200 10.39 -8.51 -3.45
C TRP A 200 8.99 -7.89 -3.43
N ALA A 201 8.45 -7.59 -2.27
CA ALA A 201 7.12 -7.02 -2.17
C ALA A 201 7.11 -5.79 -1.27
N HIS A 202 6.53 -4.72 -1.77
CA HIS A 202 6.28 -3.48 -1.06
C HIS A 202 4.80 -3.17 -1.13
N TYR A 203 4.15 -3.19 0.02
CA TYR A 203 2.74 -2.91 0.14
C TYR A 203 2.51 -1.59 0.85
N GLU A 204 1.47 -0.90 0.44
CA GLU A 204 1.10 0.39 0.99
C GLU A 204 -0.39 0.42 1.30
N CYS A 205 -0.77 1.11 2.36
CA CYS A 205 -2.15 1.49 2.57
C CYS A 205 -2.26 2.93 3.07
N PHE A 206 -3.40 3.55 2.80
CA PHE A 206 -3.64 4.96 3.00
C PHE A 206 -4.95 5.19 3.74
N VAL A 207 -4.89 5.92 4.82
CA VAL A 207 -6.04 6.38 5.60
C VAL A 207 -6.18 7.88 5.43
N ASP A 208 -7.37 8.37 5.15
CA ASP A 208 -7.67 9.80 5.10
C ASP A 208 -7.46 10.43 6.48
N ALA A 209 -6.59 11.43 6.56
CA ALA A 209 -6.21 12.05 7.83
C ALA A 209 -7.31 12.95 8.42
N HIS A 210 -8.36 13.27 7.66
CA HIS A 210 -9.50 14.04 8.15
C HIS A 210 -10.66 13.15 8.60
N SER A 211 -11.01 12.13 7.81
CA SER A 211 -12.18 11.29 8.06
C SER A 211 -11.88 9.95 8.74
N GLY A 212 -10.64 9.46 8.65
CA GLY A 212 -10.29 8.10 9.09
C GLY A 212 -10.73 7.00 8.10
N GLU A 213 -11.19 7.38 6.90
CA GLU A 213 -11.59 6.41 5.88
C GLU A 213 -10.37 5.70 5.28
N MET A 214 -10.45 4.38 5.11
CA MET A 214 -9.47 3.64 4.28
C MET A 214 -9.65 4.06 2.83
N LEU A 215 -8.62 4.67 2.26
CA LEU A 215 -8.67 5.19 0.89
C LEU A 215 -8.20 4.18 -0.14
N CYS A 216 -7.10 3.53 0.14
CA CYS A 216 -6.45 2.59 -0.78
C CYS A 216 -5.60 1.61 0.03
N SER A 217 -5.56 0.37 -0.43
CA SER A 217 -4.62 -0.64 0.06
C SER A 217 -4.21 -1.52 -1.12
N ASP A 218 -2.93 -1.79 -1.26
CA ASP A 218 -2.41 -2.84 -2.13
C ASP A 218 -2.01 -4.09 -1.34
N PHE A 219 -2.19 -4.05 -0.01
CA PHE A 219 -2.19 -5.27 0.76
C PHE A 219 -3.31 -6.19 0.27
N PRO A 220 -3.07 -7.50 0.21
CA PRO A 220 -4.10 -8.45 -0.15
C PRO A 220 -5.35 -8.25 0.72
N SER A 221 -6.51 -8.02 0.11
CA SER A 221 -7.75 -7.86 0.87
C SER A 221 -8.12 -9.17 1.56
N ASN A 222 -8.47 -9.08 2.84
CA ASN A 222 -8.97 -10.23 3.59
C ASN A 222 -10.45 -10.54 3.29
N ASP A 223 -11.09 -9.83 2.35
CA ASP A 223 -12.50 -9.98 2.02
C ASP A 223 -12.89 -11.36 1.45
N ASN A 224 -11.89 -12.20 1.19
CA ASN A 224 -12.09 -13.61 0.84
C ASN A 224 -11.87 -14.54 2.05
N GLN A 225 -12.34 -14.17 3.25
CA GLN A 225 -12.27 -15.05 4.44
C GLN A 225 -12.87 -16.45 4.21
N ASP A 226 -13.71 -16.63 3.20
CA ASP A 226 -14.35 -17.90 2.92
C ASP A 226 -13.69 -18.74 1.82
N SER A 227 -12.61 -18.29 1.20
CA SER A 227 -12.03 -19.05 0.09
C SER A 227 -10.57 -18.77 -0.25
N TYR A 228 -9.64 -18.75 0.71
CA TYR A 228 -8.29 -19.13 0.30
C TYR A 228 -8.36 -20.56 -0.22
N GLN A 229 -8.49 -20.73 -1.53
CA GLN A 229 -8.46 -22.06 -2.16
C GLN A 229 -7.03 -22.57 -2.13
N ILE A 230 -6.50 -22.71 -0.90
CA ILE A 230 -5.17 -23.31 -0.72
C ILE A 230 -5.20 -24.82 -0.91
N VAL A 231 -6.40 -25.42 -0.89
CA VAL A 231 -6.58 -26.86 -1.11
C VAL A 231 -6.00 -27.23 -2.47
N GLY A 232 -5.07 -28.17 -2.48
CA GLY A 232 -4.40 -28.64 -3.69
C GLY A 232 -2.92 -28.89 -3.49
N GLU A 233 -2.24 -29.11 -4.61
CA GLU A 233 -0.79 -29.35 -4.66
C GLU A 233 -0.06 -28.07 -5.07
N TRP A 234 1.00 -27.75 -4.35
CA TRP A 234 1.78 -26.54 -4.51
C TRP A 234 3.27 -26.83 -4.47
N MET A 235 4.01 -26.02 -5.17
CA MET A 235 5.45 -25.96 -5.09
C MET A 235 5.84 -24.59 -4.54
N ALA A 236 6.66 -24.56 -3.48
CA ALA A 236 7.07 -23.31 -2.84
C ALA A 236 8.58 -23.11 -2.93
N SER A 237 9.01 -21.94 -3.38
CA SER A 237 10.37 -21.47 -3.10
C SER A 237 10.42 -20.88 -1.69
N HIS A 238 11.47 -21.23 -0.93
CA HIS A 238 11.67 -20.67 0.38
C HIS A 238 12.87 -19.70 0.38
N HIS A 239 12.75 -18.64 1.16
CA HIS A 239 13.79 -17.65 1.33
C HIS A 239 13.98 -17.42 2.82
N SER A 240 15.21 -17.55 3.29
CA SER A 240 15.54 -17.23 4.68
C SER A 240 15.64 -15.71 4.84
N LYS A 241 15.03 -15.18 5.88
CA LYS A 241 15.18 -13.76 6.25
C LYS A 241 16.52 -13.49 6.99
N ASN A 242 17.32 -14.52 7.26
CA ASN A 242 18.64 -14.35 7.85
C ASN A 242 19.61 -13.82 6.78
N PRO A 243 20.14 -12.59 6.93
CA PRO A 243 21.06 -11.99 5.95
C PRO A 243 22.38 -12.74 5.80
N ASN A 244 22.71 -13.63 6.75
CA ASN A 244 23.91 -14.48 6.68
C ASN A 244 23.62 -15.88 6.12
N SER A 245 22.40 -16.20 5.77
CA SER A 245 22.02 -17.46 5.13
C SER A 245 22.23 -17.35 3.63
N ALA A 246 22.89 -18.33 3.03
CA ALA A 246 22.88 -18.45 1.59
C ALA A 246 21.42 -18.70 1.14
N ASP A 247 20.94 -17.85 0.24
CA ASP A 247 19.61 -18.01 -0.35
C ASP A 247 19.64 -19.22 -1.27
N THR A 248 19.26 -20.39 -0.74
CA THR A 248 19.13 -21.60 -1.54
C THR A 248 17.71 -21.63 -2.06
N ALA A 249 17.54 -21.49 -3.37
CA ALA A 249 16.24 -21.58 -4.04
C ALA A 249 15.75 -23.04 -4.10
N ASP A 250 15.76 -23.73 -2.96
CA ASP A 250 15.20 -25.07 -2.88
C ASP A 250 13.68 -24.97 -3.02
N MET A 251 13.13 -25.80 -3.90
CA MET A 251 11.69 -25.87 -4.10
C MET A 251 11.12 -26.95 -3.18
N TRP A 252 10.12 -26.56 -2.40
CA TRP A 252 9.43 -27.44 -1.46
C TRP A 252 8.06 -27.83 -1.98
N ASP A 253 7.71 -29.10 -1.84
CA ASP A 253 6.38 -29.60 -2.17
C ASP A 253 5.45 -29.48 -0.99
N PHE A 254 4.22 -28.98 -1.26
CA PHE A 254 3.14 -28.89 -0.29
C PHE A 254 1.86 -29.47 -0.87
N THR A 255 1.09 -30.12 -0.01
CA THR A 255 -0.29 -30.51 -0.29
C THR A 255 -1.17 -30.02 0.84
N PHE A 256 -2.24 -29.33 0.52
CA PHE A 256 -3.26 -28.89 1.47
C PHE A 256 -4.57 -29.61 1.18
N ASN A 257 -5.11 -30.30 2.17
CA ASN A 257 -6.37 -31.04 2.07
C ASN A 257 -7.53 -30.21 2.60
N ALA A 258 -8.73 -30.44 2.10
CA ALA A 258 -9.95 -29.73 2.51
C ALA A 258 -10.34 -29.97 3.99
N ASP A 259 -9.79 -31.01 4.62
CA ASP A 259 -10.04 -31.33 6.04
C ASP A 259 -9.11 -30.60 7.02
N GLY A 260 -8.32 -29.63 6.53
CA GLY A 260 -7.38 -28.87 7.35
C GLY A 260 -6.08 -29.63 7.64
N THR A 261 -5.81 -30.72 6.94
CA THR A 261 -4.53 -31.42 7.00
C THR A 261 -3.67 -31.11 5.79
N GLY A 262 -2.37 -31.37 5.88
CA GLY A 262 -1.47 -31.20 4.75
C GLY A 262 -0.15 -31.94 4.91
N LYS A 263 0.66 -31.91 3.86
CA LYS A 263 2.03 -32.41 3.82
C LYS A 263 2.94 -31.34 3.23
N GLY A 264 4.18 -31.30 3.69
CA GLY A 264 5.17 -30.35 3.16
C GLY A 264 6.56 -30.61 3.71
N GLN A 265 7.52 -29.91 3.15
CA GLN A 265 8.93 -30.06 3.56
C GLN A 265 9.30 -29.18 4.78
N ILE A 266 8.35 -28.48 5.38
CA ILE A 266 8.56 -27.91 6.71
C ILE A 266 8.56 -29.05 7.72
N GLY A 267 9.74 -29.38 8.23
CA GLY A 267 9.91 -30.64 8.93
C GLY A 267 9.56 -31.82 8.00
N THR A 268 9.94 -32.95 8.11
CA THR A 268 9.73 -34.06 7.19
C THR A 268 8.27 -34.58 7.15
N GLY A 269 7.26 -33.73 7.36
CA GLY A 269 6.05 -34.36 7.75
C GLY A 269 4.70 -33.81 7.32
N SER A 270 3.72 -34.38 7.97
CA SER A 270 2.34 -33.97 7.89
C SER A 270 2.06 -32.86 8.91
N PHE A 271 1.16 -31.97 8.57
CA PHE A 271 0.72 -30.91 9.47
C PHE A 271 -0.81 -30.80 9.47
N ARG A 272 -1.34 -30.16 10.51
CA ARG A 272 -2.65 -29.54 10.47
C ARG A 272 -2.48 -28.06 10.18
N TYR A 273 -3.44 -27.46 9.48
CA TYR A 273 -3.44 -26.03 9.25
C TYR A 273 -4.78 -25.41 9.64
N LYS A 274 -4.71 -24.16 10.05
CA LYS A 274 -5.86 -23.30 10.34
C LYS A 274 -5.59 -21.93 9.76
N ILE A 275 -6.60 -21.37 9.11
CA ILE A 275 -6.56 -20.01 8.59
C ILE A 275 -7.50 -19.16 9.42
N GLU A 276 -7.00 -18.04 9.92
CA GLU A 276 -7.74 -17.03 10.69
C GLU A 276 -7.36 -15.65 10.17
N GLY A 277 -8.27 -15.05 9.42
CA GLY A 277 -7.96 -13.82 8.69
C GLY A 277 -6.84 -14.05 7.67
N ASN A 278 -5.81 -13.22 7.70
CA ASN A 278 -4.63 -13.34 6.86
C ASN A 278 -3.51 -14.21 7.49
N ARG A 279 -3.79 -14.91 8.59
CA ARG A 279 -2.83 -15.79 9.24
C ARG A 279 -3.13 -17.24 8.93
N ILE A 280 -2.09 -17.99 8.61
CA ILE A 280 -2.13 -19.44 8.55
C ILE A 280 -1.19 -20.01 9.61
N THR A 281 -1.71 -20.91 10.42
CA THR A 281 -0.94 -21.68 11.40
C THR A 281 -0.77 -23.09 10.89
N LEU A 282 0.47 -23.57 10.81
CA LEU A 282 0.81 -24.96 10.51
C LEU A 282 1.29 -25.63 11.79
N GLN A 283 0.62 -26.69 12.23
CA GLN A 283 1.03 -27.49 13.37
C GLN A 283 1.48 -28.87 12.90
N LEU A 284 2.74 -29.21 13.14
CA LEU A 284 3.32 -30.50 12.73
C LEU A 284 2.66 -31.68 13.47
N ILE A 285 2.42 -32.77 12.76
CA ILE A 285 1.83 -33.98 13.29
C ILE A 285 2.86 -35.10 13.23
N ASN A 286 3.10 -35.79 14.35
CA ASN A 286 3.93 -36.99 14.43
C ASN A 286 5.38 -36.80 13.92
N THR A 287 5.95 -35.62 14.04
CA THR A 287 7.34 -35.35 13.65
C THR A 287 8.13 -34.83 14.82
N GLU A 288 9.44 -35.09 14.80
CA GLU A 288 10.37 -34.33 15.64
C GLU A 288 10.26 -32.86 15.26
N ALA A 289 10.36 -31.99 16.26
CA ALA A 289 10.31 -30.55 16.07
C ALA A 289 11.34 -30.12 15.01
N TYR A 290 10.90 -29.34 14.01
CA TYR A 290 11.81 -28.79 13.02
C TYR A 290 12.54 -27.59 13.64
N TYR A 291 13.82 -27.75 13.87
CA TYR A 291 14.63 -26.78 14.65
C TYR A 291 14.01 -26.39 16.01
N GLY A 292 13.38 -27.34 16.68
CA GLY A 292 12.74 -27.11 17.98
C GLY A 292 11.32 -26.56 17.92
N GLN A 293 10.77 -26.34 16.71
CA GLN A 293 9.40 -25.88 16.51
C GLN A 293 8.47 -26.98 16.06
N THR A 294 7.26 -26.97 16.61
CA THR A 294 6.14 -27.81 16.16
C THR A 294 5.00 -27.01 15.53
N GLU A 295 5.08 -25.69 15.63
CA GLU A 295 4.09 -24.76 15.12
C GLU A 295 4.78 -23.64 14.35
N PHE A 296 4.23 -23.28 13.18
CA PHE A 296 4.67 -22.20 12.33
C PHE A 296 3.49 -21.30 12.03
N VAL A 297 3.66 -20.01 12.21
CA VAL A 297 2.64 -19.00 11.93
C VAL A 297 3.13 -18.10 10.82
N PHE A 298 2.32 -17.94 9.79
CA PHE A 298 2.62 -17.08 8.66
C PHE A 298 1.52 -16.05 8.46
N ASN A 299 1.90 -14.85 8.04
CA ASN A 299 0.98 -13.94 7.39
C ASN A 299 0.84 -14.35 5.92
N ILE A 300 -0.39 -14.47 5.44
CA ILE A 300 -0.67 -14.62 4.01
C ILE A 300 -0.54 -13.23 3.40
N VAL A 301 0.54 -13.03 2.63
CA VAL A 301 0.90 -11.74 2.04
C VAL A 301 0.15 -11.49 0.75
N SER A 302 0.02 -12.52 -0.07
CA SER A 302 -0.76 -12.50 -1.30
C SER A 302 -1.35 -13.87 -1.59
N HIS A 303 -2.46 -13.88 -2.33
CA HIS A 303 -3.12 -15.10 -2.78
C HIS A 303 -3.84 -14.87 -4.11
N SER A 304 -3.66 -15.80 -5.03
CA SER A 304 -4.44 -15.94 -6.26
C SER A 304 -4.75 -17.43 -6.50
N GLU A 305 -5.45 -17.74 -7.57
CA GLU A 305 -5.80 -19.14 -7.92
C GLU A 305 -4.55 -20.03 -8.11
N ASP A 306 -3.44 -19.44 -8.60
CA ASP A 306 -2.21 -20.15 -8.98
C ASP A 306 -0.97 -19.74 -8.17
N ARG A 307 -1.07 -18.78 -7.26
CA ARG A 307 0.06 -18.24 -6.48
C ARG A 307 -0.34 -17.85 -5.07
N MET A 308 0.58 -18.06 -4.14
CA MET A 308 0.48 -17.53 -2.77
C MET A 308 1.85 -17.06 -2.29
N GLU A 309 1.86 -16.09 -1.40
CA GLU A 309 3.07 -15.66 -0.69
C GLU A 309 2.78 -15.59 0.80
N TRP A 310 3.66 -16.19 1.60
CA TRP A 310 3.55 -16.23 3.05
C TRP A 310 4.80 -15.71 3.71
N ASP A 311 4.61 -14.96 4.77
CA ASP A 311 5.65 -14.38 5.59
C ASP A 311 5.58 -14.94 7.01
N GLU A 312 6.59 -15.72 7.43
CA GLU A 312 6.62 -16.30 8.77
C GLU A 312 6.72 -15.20 9.83
N ILE A 313 5.89 -15.31 10.85
CA ILE A 313 6.01 -14.53 12.08
C ILE A 313 7.09 -15.22 12.92
N PRO A 314 8.29 -14.61 13.06
CA PRO A 314 9.39 -15.25 13.76
C PRO A 314 9.02 -15.53 15.22
N ASN A 315 9.46 -16.67 15.72
CA ASN A 315 9.46 -16.92 17.15
C ASN A 315 10.89 -16.94 17.70
N GLU A 316 11.02 -16.93 19.01
CA GLU A 316 12.33 -16.84 19.70
C GLU A 316 13.30 -17.99 19.34
N SER A 317 12.79 -19.14 18.87
CA SER A 317 13.61 -20.32 18.59
C SER A 317 14.45 -20.20 17.31
N TRP A 318 14.09 -19.30 16.39
CA TRP A 318 14.82 -19.04 15.14
C TRP A 318 15.77 -17.84 15.20
N GLY A 319 16.08 -17.32 16.39
CA GLY A 319 16.95 -16.14 16.53
C GLY A 319 16.40 -14.89 15.85
N ASN A 320 15.08 -14.71 15.85
CA ASN A 320 14.34 -13.62 15.21
C ASN A 320 14.38 -13.58 13.66
N TYR A 321 14.77 -14.66 13.01
CA TYR A 321 14.69 -14.77 11.56
C TYR A 321 13.58 -15.74 11.19
N GLY A 322 12.73 -15.34 10.23
CA GLY A 322 11.65 -16.17 9.70
C GLY A 322 11.92 -16.66 8.30
N LEU A 323 10.97 -17.41 7.76
CA LEU A 323 10.93 -17.85 6.37
C LEU A 323 9.97 -16.97 5.57
N TYR A 324 10.27 -16.79 4.30
CA TYR A 324 9.36 -16.25 3.32
C TYR A 324 9.12 -17.31 2.24
N LEU A 325 7.85 -17.65 1.99
CA LEU A 325 7.46 -18.72 1.08
C LEU A 325 6.67 -18.15 -0.09
N LYS A 326 7.06 -18.53 -1.30
CA LYS A 326 6.31 -18.26 -2.53
C LYS A 326 5.82 -19.55 -3.13
N PHE A 327 4.51 -19.69 -3.22
CA PHE A 327 3.85 -20.88 -3.71
C PHE A 327 3.38 -20.70 -5.14
N TYR A 328 3.51 -21.76 -5.92
CA TYR A 328 3.01 -21.90 -7.28
C TYR A 328 2.18 -23.17 -7.35
N ARG A 329 0.96 -23.09 -7.85
CA ARG A 329 0.08 -24.25 -8.01
C ARG A 329 0.68 -25.21 -9.03
N LYS A 330 0.62 -26.51 -8.73
CA LYS A 330 1.03 -27.57 -9.66
C LYS A 330 -0.04 -27.92 -10.67
#